data_9d2f5f9e7e81fd71916aa52b5eef771e
#
_entry.id   9d2f5f9e7e81fd71916aa52b5eef771e
#
_cell.length_a   1.000
_cell.length_b   1.000
_cell.length_c   1.000
_cell.angle_alpha   90.00
_cell.angle_beta   90.00
_cell.angle_gamma   90.00
#
_symmetry.space_group_name_H-M   'P 1'
#
loop_
_entity.id
_entity.type
_entity.pdbx_description
1 polymer ?
#
loop_
_entity_poly.entity_id
_entity_poly.type
_entity_poly.pdbx_seq_one_letter_code
_entity_poly.pdbx_strand_id
1 'polypeptide(L)'
;MQLFERDIARSSFDLEIVIAQLRSRFYNARFTLHSPYIYLALHQSEPLSSDDTRFCILALESTLLWPLSAESVSNRKSLIPHHFTWTQNAISFLCIFAMIGKNEKLKEICEQHLDMQELRISVAVQLAWLQDLKAIDGIADWAWRLLHPLFIRKIEG
;
A
#
# COMPACT_ATOMS: atom_id res chain seq x y z
N MET A 1 -5.64 35.79 19.41
CA MET A 1 -6.57 34.75 18.92
C MET A 1 -5.98 33.94 17.77
N GLN A 2 -5.48 34.56 16.70
CA GLN A 2 -4.90 33.84 15.54
C GLN A 2 -3.68 32.94 15.83
N LEU A 3 -2.82 33.27 16.79
CA LEU A 3 -1.67 32.44 17.20
C LEU A 3 -2.11 31.14 17.87
N PHE A 4 -3.11 31.21 18.74
CA PHE A 4 -3.64 30.06 19.47
C PHE A 4 -4.34 29.04 18.55
N GLU A 5 -5.08 29.50 17.53
CA GLU A 5 -5.69 28.62 16.53
C GLU A 5 -4.64 27.92 15.67
N ARG A 6 -3.53 28.60 15.34
CA ARG A 6 -2.40 27.97 14.62
C ARG A 6 -1.71 26.88 15.43
N ASP A 7 -1.56 27.07 16.73
CA ASP A 7 -0.92 26.10 17.63
C ASP A 7 -1.80 24.86 17.84
N ILE A 8 -3.13 25.03 17.95
CA ILE A 8 -4.08 23.90 18.02
C ILE A 8 -4.09 23.12 16.71
N ALA A 9 -4.16 23.80 15.56
CA ALA A 9 -4.15 23.13 14.25
C ALA A 9 -2.83 22.37 14.02
N ARG A 10 -1.70 22.90 14.45
CA ARG A 10 -0.39 22.24 14.39
C ARG A 10 -0.34 21.02 15.29
N SER A 11 -0.80 21.13 16.52
CA SER A 11 -0.85 20.01 17.48
C SER A 11 -1.76 18.88 16.99
N SER A 12 -2.91 19.20 16.40
CA SER A 12 -3.81 18.21 15.78
C SER A 12 -3.14 17.50 14.61
N PHE A 13 -2.45 18.23 13.73
CA PHE A 13 -1.73 17.65 12.60
C PHE A 13 -0.59 16.74 13.05
N ASP A 14 0.17 17.12 14.07
CA ASP A 14 1.25 16.30 14.62
C ASP A 14 0.70 14.98 15.17
N LEU A 15 -0.45 14.99 15.84
CA LEU A 15 -1.12 13.79 16.33
C LEU A 15 -1.61 12.89 15.16
N GLU A 16 -2.18 13.46 14.12
CA GLU A 16 -2.61 12.72 12.93
C GLU A 16 -1.44 12.01 12.25
N ILE A 17 -0.28 12.69 12.14
CA ILE A 17 0.94 12.07 11.60
C ILE A 17 1.39 10.89 12.47
N VAL A 18 1.40 11.04 13.79
CA VAL A 18 1.80 9.95 14.70
C VAL A 18 0.87 8.74 14.55
N ILE A 19 -0.44 8.96 14.50
CA ILE A 19 -1.43 7.89 14.29
C ILE A 19 -1.21 7.22 12.93
N ALA A 20 -1.02 7.99 11.88
CA ALA A 20 -0.75 7.49 10.55
C ALA A 20 0.54 6.65 10.50
N GLN A 21 1.60 7.10 11.17
CA GLN A 21 2.85 6.35 11.29
C GLN A 21 2.68 5.03 12.05
N LEU A 22 1.93 5.02 13.15
CA LEU A 22 1.67 3.80 13.92
C LEU A 22 0.88 2.78 13.09
N ARG A 23 -0.15 3.20 12.38
CA ARG A 23 -0.92 2.35 11.47
C ARG A 23 -0.06 1.81 10.33
N SER A 24 0.75 2.68 9.72
CA SER A 24 1.68 2.28 8.65
C SER A 24 2.67 1.21 9.14
N ARG A 25 3.25 1.39 10.32
CA ARG A 25 4.17 0.41 10.94
C ARG A 25 3.47 -0.90 11.26
N PHE A 26 2.24 -0.86 11.75
CA PHE A 26 1.45 -2.07 12.03
C PHE A 26 1.21 -2.90 10.77
N TYR A 27 0.69 -2.30 9.70
CA TYR A 27 0.44 -3.03 8.45
C TYR A 27 1.73 -3.51 7.80
N ASN A 28 2.79 -2.71 7.85
CA ASN A 28 4.08 -3.10 7.32
C ASN A 28 4.71 -4.28 8.10
N ALA A 29 4.63 -4.27 9.42
CA ALA A 29 5.10 -5.37 10.25
C ALA A 29 4.29 -6.66 10.00
N ARG A 30 2.94 -6.55 9.91
CA ARG A 30 2.07 -7.69 9.58
C ARG A 30 2.37 -8.24 8.18
N PHE A 31 2.57 -7.38 7.20
CA PHE A 31 3.01 -7.78 5.88
C PHE A 31 4.35 -8.52 5.92
N THR A 32 5.35 -7.93 6.55
CA THR A 32 6.71 -8.50 6.63
C THR A 32 6.69 -9.89 7.28
N LEU A 33 5.90 -10.06 8.35
CA LEU A 33 5.77 -11.35 9.04
C LEU A 33 5.13 -12.43 8.16
N HIS A 34 4.15 -12.06 7.32
CA HIS A 34 3.37 -13.01 6.54
C HIS A 34 3.75 -13.06 5.05
N SER A 35 4.58 -12.16 4.54
CA SER A 35 5.01 -12.13 3.14
C SER A 35 5.69 -13.42 2.63
N PRO A 36 6.39 -14.24 3.45
CA PRO A 36 6.91 -15.53 3.00
C PRO A 36 5.83 -16.46 2.42
N TYR A 37 4.59 -16.33 2.87
CA TYR A 37 3.48 -17.15 2.37
C TYR A 37 2.99 -16.70 0.99
N ILE A 38 3.17 -15.43 0.62
CA ILE A 38 3.00 -14.96 -0.78
C ILE A 38 4.06 -15.62 -1.67
N TYR A 39 5.31 -15.69 -1.19
CA TYR A 39 6.38 -16.37 -1.91
C TYR A 39 6.08 -17.85 -2.11
N LEU A 40 5.57 -18.54 -1.09
CA LEU A 40 5.12 -19.93 -1.22
C LEU A 40 4.01 -20.07 -2.28
N ALA A 41 3.00 -19.18 -2.26
CA ALA A 41 1.93 -19.19 -3.25
C ALA A 41 2.44 -19.02 -4.68
N LEU A 42 3.51 -18.23 -4.88
CA LEU A 42 4.12 -17.97 -6.18
C LEU A 42 4.93 -19.15 -6.71
N HIS A 43 5.65 -19.87 -5.85
CA HIS A 43 6.70 -20.81 -6.25
C HIS A 43 6.37 -22.28 -5.96
N GLN A 44 5.46 -22.56 -5.05
CA GLN A 44 5.06 -23.93 -4.73
C GLN A 44 4.12 -24.48 -5.82
N SER A 45 4.41 -25.68 -6.34
CA SER A 45 3.55 -26.33 -7.35
C SER A 45 2.25 -26.87 -6.74
N GLU A 46 2.33 -27.38 -5.52
CA GLU A 46 1.19 -27.95 -4.81
C GLU A 46 0.27 -26.85 -4.25
N PRO A 47 -1.01 -27.19 -3.96
CA PRO A 47 -1.90 -26.28 -3.25
C PRO A 47 -1.32 -25.91 -1.87
N LEU A 48 -1.55 -24.68 -1.45
CA LEU A 48 -1.20 -24.25 -0.10
C LEU A 48 -2.02 -24.99 0.95
N SER A 49 -1.45 -25.24 2.13
CA SER A 49 -2.23 -25.67 3.29
C SER A 49 -3.24 -24.59 3.71
N SER A 50 -4.24 -24.94 4.51
CA SER A 50 -5.21 -23.97 5.03
C SER A 50 -4.54 -22.87 5.85
N ASP A 51 -3.52 -23.21 6.64
CA ASP A 51 -2.78 -22.25 7.46
C ASP A 51 -1.91 -21.33 6.59
N ASP A 52 -1.22 -21.89 5.59
CA ASP A 52 -0.41 -21.08 4.66
C ASP A 52 -1.29 -20.12 3.86
N THR A 53 -2.47 -20.59 3.41
CA THR A 53 -3.45 -19.74 2.73
C THR A 53 -3.91 -18.62 3.63
N ARG A 54 -4.22 -18.89 4.89
CA ARG A 54 -4.62 -17.88 5.88
C ARG A 54 -3.53 -16.84 6.09
N PHE A 55 -2.27 -17.24 6.22
CA PHE A 55 -1.16 -16.31 6.37
C PHE A 55 -0.89 -15.51 5.09
N CYS A 56 -1.05 -16.11 3.92
CA CYS A 56 -1.00 -15.41 2.65
C CYS A 56 -2.07 -14.29 2.59
N ILE A 57 -3.31 -14.60 2.99
CA ILE A 57 -4.42 -13.63 3.07
C ILE A 57 -4.05 -12.47 4.00
N LEU A 58 -3.51 -12.74 5.21
CA LEU A 58 -3.10 -11.69 6.15
C LEU A 58 -2.03 -10.75 5.56
N ALA A 59 -1.10 -11.28 4.75
CA ALA A 59 -0.14 -10.45 4.04
C ALA A 59 -0.82 -9.56 3.00
N LEU A 60 -1.69 -10.14 2.18
CA LEU A 60 -2.41 -9.42 1.12
C LEU A 60 -3.35 -8.34 1.69
N GLU A 61 -4.10 -8.65 2.75
CA GLU A 61 -4.91 -7.66 3.48
C GLU A 61 -4.07 -6.49 4.00
N SER A 62 -2.84 -6.77 4.44
CA SER A 62 -1.97 -5.72 4.93
C SER A 62 -1.60 -4.72 3.85
N THR A 63 -1.37 -5.19 2.61
CA THR A 63 -1.10 -4.32 1.46
C THR A 63 -2.32 -3.52 1.04
N LEU A 64 -3.51 -4.11 1.19
CA LEU A 64 -4.78 -3.48 0.86
C LEU A 64 -5.16 -2.39 1.86
N LEU A 65 -4.96 -2.65 3.16
CA LEU A 65 -5.34 -1.73 4.24
C LEU A 65 -4.28 -0.66 4.55
N TRP A 66 -3.05 -0.83 4.10
CA TRP A 66 -1.98 0.12 4.35
C TRP A 66 -2.28 1.56 3.90
N PRO A 67 -2.96 1.82 2.75
CA PRO A 67 -3.29 3.18 2.33
C PRO A 67 -4.16 3.95 3.33
N LEU A 68 -4.96 3.25 4.15
CA LEU A 68 -5.73 3.87 5.23
C LEU A 68 -4.84 4.58 6.26
N SER A 69 -3.58 4.15 6.39
CA SER A 69 -2.63 4.85 7.27
C SER A 69 -2.28 6.24 6.78
N ALA A 70 -2.41 6.51 5.47
CA ALA A 70 -2.07 7.78 4.85
C ALA A 70 -3.28 8.71 4.63
N GLU A 71 -4.51 8.24 4.86
CA GLU A 71 -5.73 8.95 4.49
C GLU A 71 -5.81 10.36 5.11
N SER A 72 -5.60 10.48 6.42
CA SER A 72 -5.70 11.75 7.14
C SER A 72 -4.63 12.77 6.74
N VAL A 73 -3.51 12.32 6.17
CA VAL A 73 -2.37 13.17 5.80
C VAL A 73 -2.14 13.23 4.29
N SER A 74 -3.06 12.67 3.50
CA SER A 74 -2.93 12.54 2.04
C SER A 74 -2.65 13.86 1.31
N ASN A 75 -3.25 14.96 1.76
CA ASN A 75 -3.08 16.30 1.18
C ASN A 75 -1.76 17.00 1.59
N ARG A 76 -0.97 16.39 2.45
CA ARG A 76 0.25 16.98 3.05
C ARG A 76 1.46 16.06 2.94
N LYS A 77 1.49 15.20 1.93
CA LYS A 77 2.53 14.16 1.74
C LYS A 77 3.96 14.71 1.80
N SER A 78 4.22 15.86 1.17
CA SER A 78 5.54 16.51 1.16
C SER A 78 6.00 17.02 2.53
N LEU A 79 5.08 17.18 3.47
CA LEU A 79 5.37 17.63 4.85
C LEU A 79 5.56 16.48 5.82
N ILE A 80 5.33 15.22 5.39
CA ILE A 80 5.45 14.05 6.25
C ILE A 80 6.93 13.72 6.44
N PRO A 81 7.43 13.70 7.69
CA PRO A 81 8.74 13.16 7.96
C PRO A 81 8.81 11.71 7.48
N HIS A 82 9.88 11.34 6.80
CA HIS A 82 10.05 9.97 6.29
C HIS A 82 9.08 9.55 5.17
N HIS A 83 8.57 10.50 4.35
CA HIS A 83 7.76 10.17 3.18
C HIS A 83 8.44 9.14 2.26
N PHE A 84 9.75 9.11 2.24
CA PHE A 84 10.57 8.12 1.54
C PHE A 84 10.19 6.67 1.93
N THR A 85 10.06 6.37 3.21
CA THR A 85 9.66 5.03 3.68
C THR A 85 8.25 4.66 3.20
N TRP A 86 7.35 5.62 3.16
CA TRP A 86 5.99 5.41 2.67
C TRP A 86 5.96 5.20 1.16
N THR A 87 6.78 5.95 0.42
CA THR A 87 6.99 5.73 -1.02
C THR A 87 7.51 4.32 -1.29
N GLN A 88 8.47 3.83 -0.52
CA GLN A 88 9.00 2.47 -0.63
C GLN A 88 7.92 1.40 -0.38
N ASN A 89 7.08 1.59 0.64
CA ASN A 89 5.97 0.69 0.92
C ASN A 89 4.96 0.67 -0.23
N ALA A 90 4.57 1.85 -0.75
CA ALA A 90 3.65 1.95 -1.89
C ALA A 90 4.22 1.22 -3.13
N ILE A 91 5.50 1.39 -3.43
CA ILE A 91 6.18 0.69 -4.53
C ILE A 91 6.11 -0.82 -4.33
N SER A 92 6.47 -1.30 -3.13
CA SER A 92 6.49 -2.73 -2.80
C SER A 92 5.10 -3.35 -2.96
N PHE A 93 4.06 -2.68 -2.46
CA PHE A 93 2.70 -3.19 -2.51
C PHE A 93 2.13 -3.14 -3.93
N LEU A 94 2.43 -2.10 -4.71
CA LEU A 94 2.07 -2.07 -6.14
C LEU A 94 2.73 -3.20 -6.92
N CYS A 95 3.97 -3.57 -6.61
CA CYS A 95 4.62 -4.74 -7.20
C CYS A 95 3.85 -6.04 -6.85
N ILE A 96 3.40 -6.21 -5.61
CA ILE A 96 2.57 -7.36 -5.20
C ILE A 96 1.26 -7.39 -6.02
N PHE A 97 0.56 -6.27 -6.13
CA PHE A 97 -0.67 -6.19 -6.93
C PHE A 97 -0.45 -6.48 -8.42
N ALA A 98 0.68 -6.07 -8.96
CA ALA A 98 1.05 -6.43 -10.33
C ALA A 98 1.30 -7.94 -10.48
N MET A 99 1.91 -8.60 -9.48
CA MET A 99 2.12 -10.05 -9.47
C MET A 99 0.80 -10.83 -9.35
N ILE A 100 -0.15 -10.39 -8.52
CA ILE A 100 -1.49 -11.00 -8.41
C ILE A 100 -2.12 -11.11 -9.80
N GLY A 101 -2.02 -10.06 -10.60
CA GLY A 101 -2.59 -10.06 -11.94
C GLY A 101 -1.90 -10.99 -12.93
N LYS A 102 -0.78 -11.62 -12.59
CA LYS A 102 0.02 -12.53 -13.43
C LYS A 102 0.08 -13.96 -12.91
N ASN A 103 -0.39 -14.20 -11.69
CA ASN A 103 -0.33 -15.51 -11.02
C ASN A 103 -1.74 -15.97 -10.67
N GLU A 104 -2.21 -17.05 -11.29
CA GLU A 104 -3.58 -17.54 -11.12
C GLU A 104 -3.88 -17.97 -9.67
N LYS A 105 -2.92 -18.55 -8.93
CA LYS A 105 -3.13 -18.89 -7.51
C LYS A 105 -3.39 -17.67 -6.64
N LEU A 106 -2.53 -16.66 -6.77
CA LEU A 106 -2.71 -15.41 -6.01
C LEU A 106 -4.01 -14.71 -6.40
N LYS A 107 -4.35 -14.73 -7.67
CA LYS A 107 -5.59 -14.17 -8.18
C LYS A 107 -6.80 -14.88 -7.56
N GLU A 108 -6.80 -16.22 -7.56
CA GLU A 108 -7.86 -17.04 -6.96
C GLU A 108 -8.00 -16.76 -5.46
N ILE A 109 -6.90 -16.71 -4.72
CA ILE A 109 -6.91 -16.36 -3.27
C ILE A 109 -7.52 -14.97 -3.07
N CYS A 110 -7.13 -13.99 -3.88
CA CYS A 110 -7.69 -12.63 -3.77
C CYS A 110 -9.19 -12.60 -4.09
N GLU A 111 -9.63 -13.25 -5.16
CA GLU A 111 -11.03 -13.27 -5.58
C GLU A 111 -11.94 -13.99 -4.57
N GLN A 112 -11.42 -14.99 -3.86
CA GLN A 112 -12.18 -15.75 -2.84
C GLN A 112 -12.22 -15.06 -1.48
N HIS A 113 -11.21 -14.27 -1.12
CA HIS A 113 -11.02 -13.83 0.27
C HIS A 113 -10.91 -12.33 0.46
N LEU A 114 -10.71 -11.55 -0.61
CA LEU A 114 -10.54 -10.10 -0.53
C LEU A 114 -11.64 -9.38 -1.30
N ASP A 115 -11.97 -8.16 -0.87
CA ASP A 115 -12.81 -7.27 -1.66
C ASP A 115 -12.01 -6.70 -2.83
N MET A 116 -12.36 -7.13 -4.04
CA MET A 116 -11.69 -6.69 -5.27
C MET A 116 -11.92 -5.21 -5.58
N GLN A 117 -12.99 -4.61 -5.06
CA GLN A 117 -13.21 -3.18 -5.19
C GLN A 117 -12.29 -2.39 -4.26
N GLU A 118 -12.13 -2.83 -3.01
CA GLU A 118 -11.14 -2.24 -2.10
C GLU A 118 -9.72 -2.37 -2.64
N LEU A 119 -9.39 -3.50 -3.28
CA LEU A 119 -8.09 -3.70 -3.93
C LEU A 119 -7.86 -2.65 -5.04
N ARG A 120 -8.85 -2.38 -5.88
CA ARG A 120 -8.75 -1.34 -6.91
C ARG A 120 -8.57 0.05 -6.32
N ILE A 121 -9.31 0.37 -5.26
CA ILE A 121 -9.18 1.64 -4.54
C ILE A 121 -7.77 1.77 -3.94
N SER A 122 -7.27 0.72 -3.29
CA SER A 122 -5.94 0.69 -2.71
C SER A 122 -4.85 0.94 -3.76
N VAL A 123 -4.94 0.29 -4.93
CA VAL A 123 -4.02 0.53 -6.06
C VAL A 123 -4.09 1.99 -6.51
N ALA A 124 -5.30 2.53 -6.70
CA ALA A 124 -5.49 3.90 -7.15
C ALA A 124 -4.87 4.92 -6.16
N VAL A 125 -5.09 4.72 -4.84
CA VAL A 125 -4.52 5.59 -3.80
C VAL A 125 -2.99 5.54 -3.80
N GLN A 126 -2.40 4.36 -3.95
CA GLN A 126 -0.94 4.21 -3.98
C GLN A 126 -0.33 4.79 -5.25
N LEU A 127 -0.97 4.65 -6.41
CA LEU A 127 -0.55 5.33 -7.64
C LEU A 127 -0.65 6.85 -7.50
N ALA A 128 -1.74 7.37 -6.94
CA ALA A 128 -1.87 8.80 -6.67
C ALA A 128 -0.78 9.30 -5.72
N TRP A 129 -0.37 8.49 -4.73
CA TRP A 129 0.76 8.80 -3.86
C TRP A 129 2.05 9.02 -4.65
N LEU A 130 2.39 8.12 -5.56
CA LEU A 130 3.59 8.25 -6.40
C LEU A 130 3.48 9.46 -7.34
N GLN A 131 2.30 9.68 -7.92
CA GLN A 131 2.05 10.82 -8.82
C GLN A 131 2.27 12.17 -8.12
N ASP A 132 1.79 12.31 -6.89
CA ASP A 132 1.90 13.56 -6.13
C ASP A 132 3.36 13.84 -5.72
N LEU A 133 4.15 12.81 -5.46
CA LEU A 133 5.53 12.95 -5.01
C LEU A 133 6.57 12.96 -6.14
N LYS A 134 6.23 12.55 -7.36
CA LYS A 134 7.21 12.42 -8.47
C LYS A 134 7.96 13.70 -8.80
N ALA A 135 7.39 14.87 -8.48
CA ALA A 135 8.05 16.16 -8.73
C ALA A 135 9.15 16.49 -7.71
N ILE A 136 9.13 15.87 -6.54
CA ILE A 136 10.05 16.15 -5.42
C ILE A 136 10.88 14.94 -4.98
N ASP A 137 10.50 13.74 -5.42
CA ASP A 137 11.15 12.48 -5.08
C ASP A 137 11.46 11.69 -6.35
N GLY A 138 12.74 11.57 -6.68
CA GLY A 138 13.21 10.87 -7.88
C GLY A 138 12.87 9.36 -7.89
N ILE A 139 12.72 8.74 -6.71
CA ILE A 139 12.30 7.33 -6.59
C ILE A 139 10.81 7.21 -6.92
N ALA A 140 9.99 8.15 -6.46
CA ALA A 140 8.58 8.19 -6.80
C ALA A 140 8.37 8.43 -8.32
N ASP A 141 9.16 9.30 -8.96
CA ASP A 141 9.11 9.50 -10.41
C ASP A 141 9.50 8.25 -11.18
N TRP A 142 10.61 7.60 -10.79
CA TRP A 142 11.04 6.35 -11.39
C TRP A 142 9.97 5.25 -11.24
N ALA A 143 9.44 5.07 -10.04
CA ALA A 143 8.41 4.07 -9.77
C ALA A 143 7.11 4.35 -10.53
N TRP A 144 6.68 5.60 -10.59
CA TRP A 144 5.54 6.01 -11.39
C TRP A 144 5.67 5.59 -12.85
N ARG A 145 6.81 5.88 -13.48
CA ARG A 145 7.06 5.51 -14.89
C ARG A 145 7.01 4.01 -15.13
N LEU A 146 7.45 3.21 -14.16
CA LEU A 146 7.45 1.75 -14.29
C LEU A 146 6.10 1.11 -13.99
N LEU A 147 5.45 1.54 -12.92
CA LEU A 147 4.28 0.84 -12.38
C LEU A 147 2.96 1.33 -12.98
N HIS A 148 2.81 2.63 -13.19
CA HIS A 148 1.58 3.18 -13.73
C HIS A 148 1.10 2.50 -15.03
N PRO A 149 1.95 2.22 -16.04
CA PRO A 149 1.51 1.55 -17.26
C PRO A 149 1.01 0.12 -17.05
N LEU A 150 1.42 -0.55 -15.95
CA LEU A 150 0.97 -1.92 -15.65
C LEU A 150 -0.50 -1.97 -15.21
N PHE A 151 -1.00 -0.87 -14.66
CA PHE A 151 -2.37 -0.80 -14.14
C PHE A 151 -3.35 -0.14 -15.10
N ILE A 152 -2.93 0.80 -15.96
CA ILE A 152 -3.80 1.43 -16.97
C ILE A 152 -4.31 0.42 -17.98
N ARG A 153 -3.47 -0.48 -18.48
CA ARG A 153 -3.84 -1.50 -19.47
C ARG A 153 -4.95 -2.45 -19.01
N LYS A 154 -5.26 -2.48 -17.71
CA LYS A 154 -6.33 -3.31 -17.13
C LYS A 154 -7.65 -2.55 -16.92
N ILE A 155 -7.67 -1.24 -17.07
CA ILE A 155 -8.86 -0.42 -16.90
C ILE A 155 -9.58 -0.22 -18.24
N GLU A 156 -8.86 -0.35 -19.37
CA GLU A 156 -9.36 -0.15 -20.73
C GLU A 156 -9.79 -1.47 -21.44
N GLY A 157 -9.67 -2.61 -20.80
CA GLY A 157 -10.09 -3.94 -21.30
C GLY A 157 -11.09 -4.61 -20.37
#